data_608e9308178f8af9605e02b68a966d1c
#
_entry.id   608e9308178f8af9605e02b68a966d1c
#
_cell.length_a   1.000
_cell.length_b   1.000
_cell.length_c   1.000
_cell.angle_alpha   90.00
_cell.angle_beta   90.00
_cell.angle_gamma   90.00
#
_symmetry.space_group_name_H-M   'P 1'
#
loop_
_entity.id
_entity.type
_entity.pdbx_description
1 polymer ?
#
loop_
_entity_poly.entity_id
_entity_poly.type
_entity_poly.pdbx_seq_one_letter_code
_entity_poly.pdbx_strand_id
1 'polypeptide(L)'
;VQIVTPDFDTIINRQGTWSSKWDKYRGEDVLPMWVADMDFAAPDAVTRALRARLEHPIYGYTLVPDSLIAVIQSRLRRRYDWSVAPNDLELVPGVVPAINQIIRGVVRPGGAVVTAVPVYQPFLQAPEYMARQLFTLEMTEAMQWHFPVAEFRALAEARPEIELLLLCHPMNPVGRVIPPAVLAEILE
;
A
#
# COMPACT_ATOMS: atom_id res chain seq x y z
N VAL A 1 14.38 13.88 -25.60
CA VAL A 1 14.53 12.68 -24.77
C VAL A 1 14.00 11.53 -25.62
N GLN A 2 14.89 10.64 -26.05
CA GLN A 2 14.50 9.43 -26.78
C GLN A 2 13.73 8.52 -25.80
N ILE A 3 12.46 8.27 -26.10
CA ILE A 3 11.65 7.32 -25.32
C ILE A 3 12.15 5.93 -25.73
N VAL A 4 12.96 5.31 -24.88
CA VAL A 4 13.34 3.90 -25.04
C VAL A 4 12.09 3.08 -24.65
N THR A 5 11.59 2.31 -25.59
CA THR A 5 10.49 1.37 -25.33
C THR A 5 11.00 0.31 -24.36
N PRO A 6 10.33 0.09 -23.21
CA PRO A 6 10.71 -0.98 -22.29
C PRO A 6 10.64 -2.35 -22.99
N ASP A 7 11.62 -3.19 -22.72
CA ASP A 7 11.60 -4.59 -23.15
C ASP A 7 10.83 -5.42 -22.12
N PHE A 8 9.66 -5.91 -22.52
CA PHE A 8 8.81 -6.78 -21.73
C PHE A 8 8.84 -8.24 -22.19
N ASP A 9 9.58 -8.57 -23.24
CA ASP A 9 9.62 -9.90 -23.83
C ASP A 9 10.83 -10.72 -23.36
N THR A 10 11.91 -10.06 -22.97
CA THR A 10 13.10 -10.75 -22.45
C THR A 10 12.81 -11.40 -21.10
N ILE A 11 12.96 -12.74 -21.06
CA ILE A 11 12.82 -13.51 -19.83
C ILE A 11 14.09 -13.38 -18.99
N ILE A 12 13.95 -12.81 -17.79
CA ILE A 12 15.03 -12.66 -16.83
C ILE A 12 14.94 -13.75 -15.78
N ASN A 13 15.94 -14.64 -15.72
CA ASN A 13 15.99 -15.66 -14.68
C ASN A 13 16.26 -15.01 -13.32
N ARG A 14 15.33 -15.24 -12.38
CA ARG A 14 15.38 -14.71 -11.00
C ARG A 14 15.63 -15.79 -9.95
N GLN A 15 15.79 -17.06 -10.36
CA GLN A 15 16.14 -18.16 -9.46
C GLN A 15 17.58 -17.98 -8.94
N GLY A 16 17.79 -18.21 -7.65
CA GLY A 16 19.12 -18.06 -7.04
C GLY A 16 19.56 -16.61 -6.80
N THR A 17 18.66 -15.64 -6.94
CA THR A 17 18.94 -14.21 -6.74
C THR A 17 18.41 -13.67 -5.41
N TRP A 18 18.03 -14.52 -4.48
CA TRP A 18 17.36 -14.18 -3.23
C TRP A 18 15.97 -13.56 -3.44
N SER A 19 15.36 -13.79 -4.60
CA SER A 19 13.99 -13.39 -4.87
C SER A 19 13.03 -14.17 -3.98
N SER A 20 12.32 -13.49 -3.08
CA SER A 20 11.31 -14.13 -2.24
C SER A 20 10.23 -14.82 -3.08
N LYS A 21 9.89 -14.25 -4.25
CA LYS A 21 8.92 -14.83 -5.18
C LYS A 21 9.38 -16.16 -5.74
N TRP A 22 10.62 -16.21 -6.26
CA TRP A 22 11.13 -17.35 -7.01
C TRP A 22 11.86 -18.38 -6.14
N ASP A 23 12.59 -17.95 -5.11
CA ASP A 23 13.41 -18.84 -4.31
C ASP A 23 12.63 -19.52 -3.17
N LYS A 24 11.39 -19.10 -2.89
CA LYS A 24 10.51 -19.75 -1.93
C LYS A 24 10.23 -21.23 -2.30
N TYR A 25 10.09 -21.51 -3.60
CA TYR A 25 9.79 -22.83 -4.13
C TYR A 25 10.96 -23.40 -4.96
N ARG A 26 12.19 -23.09 -4.53
CA ARG A 26 13.39 -23.54 -5.23
C ARG A 26 13.42 -25.08 -5.31
N GLY A 27 13.55 -25.61 -6.55
CA GLY A 27 13.61 -27.04 -6.82
C GLY A 27 12.23 -27.71 -6.99
N GLU A 28 11.16 -26.93 -6.90
CA GLU A 28 9.80 -27.40 -7.17
C GLU A 28 9.33 -26.89 -8.53
N ASP A 29 8.47 -27.68 -9.21
CA ASP A 29 7.82 -27.28 -10.46
C ASP A 29 6.57 -26.43 -10.16
N VAL A 30 6.80 -25.24 -9.61
CA VAL A 30 5.76 -24.30 -9.21
C VAL A 30 5.98 -22.96 -9.87
N LEU A 31 4.99 -22.48 -10.63
CA LEU A 31 4.97 -21.11 -11.13
C LEU A 31 4.51 -20.15 -10.02
N PRO A 32 5.38 -19.28 -9.49
CA PRO A 32 5.01 -18.41 -8.38
C PRO A 32 4.14 -17.23 -8.84
N MET A 33 2.89 -17.17 -8.35
CA MET A 33 1.92 -16.12 -8.65
C MET A 33 1.32 -15.49 -7.35
N TRP A 34 1.99 -15.67 -6.22
CA TRP A 34 1.45 -15.33 -4.91
C TRP A 34 1.75 -13.90 -4.45
N VAL A 35 2.66 -13.21 -5.10
CA VAL A 35 3.10 -11.86 -4.72
C VAL A 35 3.17 -10.95 -5.95
N ALA A 36 2.76 -9.69 -5.80
CA ALA A 36 2.81 -8.68 -6.84
C ALA A 36 4.24 -8.12 -7.00
N ASP A 37 5.14 -8.98 -7.46
CA ASP A 37 6.54 -8.69 -7.78
C ASP A 37 6.75 -8.96 -9.28
N MET A 38 6.93 -7.90 -10.06
CA MET A 38 7.05 -7.99 -11.52
C MET A 38 8.41 -8.58 -11.92
N ASP A 39 8.41 -9.38 -12.99
CA ASP A 39 9.61 -10.03 -13.52
C ASP A 39 10.27 -9.25 -14.67
N PHE A 40 9.91 -7.98 -14.84
CA PHE A 40 10.48 -7.09 -15.83
C PHE A 40 11.66 -6.30 -15.27
N ALA A 41 12.63 -5.97 -16.12
CA ALA A 41 13.72 -5.09 -15.77
C ALA A 41 13.20 -3.71 -15.32
N ALA A 42 13.86 -3.12 -14.35
CA ALA A 42 13.56 -1.75 -13.95
C ALA A 42 13.84 -0.78 -15.13
N PRO A 43 13.04 0.29 -15.28
CA PRO A 43 13.30 1.29 -16.31
C PRO A 43 14.73 1.83 -16.25
N ASP A 44 15.34 2.06 -17.39
CA ASP A 44 16.71 2.60 -17.50
C ASP A 44 16.95 3.87 -16.69
N ALA A 45 15.94 4.74 -16.60
CA ALA A 45 16.04 5.95 -15.81
C ALA A 45 16.32 5.67 -14.32
N VAL A 46 15.69 4.62 -13.76
CA VAL A 46 15.91 4.17 -12.39
C VAL A 46 17.32 3.63 -12.22
N THR A 47 17.74 2.73 -13.13
CA THR A 47 19.08 2.12 -13.10
C THR A 47 20.18 3.16 -13.24
N ARG A 48 20.02 4.15 -14.13
CA ARG A 48 20.97 5.26 -14.28
C ARG A 48 21.06 6.12 -13.02
N ALA A 49 19.93 6.45 -12.41
CA ALA A 49 19.91 7.24 -11.17
C ALA A 49 20.63 6.50 -10.01
N LEU A 50 20.40 5.20 -9.88
CA LEU A 50 21.10 4.38 -8.90
C LEU A 50 22.61 4.33 -9.14
N ARG A 51 23.05 4.12 -10.38
CA ARG A 51 24.48 4.15 -10.74
C ARG A 51 25.11 5.50 -10.42
N ALA A 52 24.48 6.60 -10.81
CA ALA A 52 24.97 7.94 -10.48
C ALA A 52 25.07 8.18 -8.96
N ARG A 53 24.15 7.62 -8.17
CA ARG A 53 24.23 7.72 -6.70
C ARG A 53 25.38 6.90 -6.13
N LEU A 54 25.71 5.76 -6.73
CA LEU A 54 26.84 4.92 -6.29
C LEU A 54 28.20 5.58 -6.50
N GLU A 55 28.35 6.50 -7.48
CA GLU A 55 29.58 7.28 -7.70
C GLU A 55 29.97 8.17 -6.49
N HIS A 56 29.01 8.45 -5.61
CA HIS A 56 29.26 9.12 -4.33
C HIS A 56 29.11 8.10 -3.18
N PRO A 57 30.16 7.40 -2.78
CA PRO A 57 30.10 6.21 -1.94
C PRO A 57 29.95 6.50 -0.43
N ILE A 58 29.41 7.64 -0.07
CA ILE A 58 29.07 8.01 1.33
C ILE A 58 27.56 7.96 1.48
N TYR A 59 27.08 7.00 2.25
CA TYR A 59 25.65 6.67 2.43
C TYR A 59 25.19 7.03 3.84
N GLY A 60 25.49 8.25 4.27
CA GLY A 60 25.09 8.73 5.59
C GLY A 60 23.60 9.10 5.67
N TYR A 61 23.27 9.91 6.64
CA TYR A 61 21.90 10.43 6.80
C TYR A 61 21.53 11.30 5.61
N THR A 62 20.36 11.04 5.00
CA THR A 62 19.89 11.70 3.79
C THR A 62 18.65 12.53 4.08
N LEU A 63 18.63 13.76 3.59
CA LEU A 63 17.43 14.59 3.59
C LEU A 63 16.53 14.22 2.40
N VAL A 64 15.23 14.45 2.55
CA VAL A 64 14.28 14.36 1.44
C VAL A 64 14.55 15.54 0.49
N PRO A 65 14.87 15.28 -0.80
CA PRO A 65 15.11 16.36 -1.75
C PRO A 65 13.82 17.11 -2.08
N ASP A 66 13.87 18.45 -2.14
CA ASP A 66 12.74 19.29 -2.58
C ASP A 66 12.23 18.90 -3.97
N SER A 67 13.14 18.44 -4.85
CA SER A 67 12.79 17.94 -6.18
C SER A 67 11.87 16.72 -6.16
N LEU A 68 12.00 15.83 -5.17
CA LEU A 68 11.11 14.67 -5.01
C LEU A 68 9.70 15.14 -4.61
N ILE A 69 9.61 16.05 -3.65
CA ILE A 69 8.34 16.65 -3.21
C ILE A 69 7.65 17.33 -4.40
N ALA A 70 8.39 18.14 -5.16
CA ALA A 70 7.86 18.83 -6.33
C ALA A 70 7.34 17.86 -7.42
N VAL A 71 8.03 16.74 -7.65
CA VAL A 71 7.58 15.71 -8.59
C VAL A 71 6.30 15.03 -8.12
N ILE A 72 6.18 14.71 -6.84
CA ILE A 72 4.97 14.12 -6.26
C ILE A 72 3.79 15.09 -6.40
N GLN A 73 3.94 16.34 -5.98
CA GLN A 73 2.92 17.39 -6.11
C GLN A 73 2.47 17.58 -7.56
N SER A 74 3.44 17.68 -8.49
CA SER A 74 3.15 17.81 -9.92
C SER A 74 2.37 16.61 -10.47
N ARG A 75 2.71 15.39 -10.04
CA ARG A 75 1.99 14.18 -10.44
C ARG A 75 0.56 14.16 -9.92
N LEU A 76 0.36 14.48 -8.63
CA LEU A 76 -0.97 14.51 -8.00
C LEU A 76 -1.87 15.52 -8.69
N ARG A 77 -1.37 16.74 -8.91
CA ARG A 77 -2.10 17.79 -9.63
C ARG A 77 -2.46 17.37 -11.05
N ARG A 78 -1.49 16.87 -11.82
CA ARG A 78 -1.71 16.53 -13.23
C ARG A 78 -2.63 15.33 -13.43
N ARG A 79 -2.59 14.32 -12.55
CA ARG A 79 -3.36 13.08 -12.70
C ARG A 79 -4.73 13.10 -12.04
N TYR A 80 -4.83 13.84 -10.94
CA TYR A 80 -5.99 13.73 -10.05
C TYR A 80 -6.60 15.08 -9.71
N ASP A 81 -6.07 16.17 -10.29
CA ASP A 81 -6.43 17.55 -9.93
C ASP A 81 -6.36 17.80 -8.42
N TRP A 82 -5.42 17.12 -7.77
CA TRP A 82 -5.24 17.17 -6.33
C TRP A 82 -4.01 17.98 -5.96
N SER A 83 -4.24 19.10 -5.28
CA SER A 83 -3.18 19.98 -4.75
C SER A 83 -2.91 19.65 -3.30
N VAL A 84 -1.65 19.33 -2.98
CA VAL A 84 -1.16 19.08 -1.62
C VAL A 84 -0.02 20.02 -1.30
N ALA A 85 0.08 20.46 -0.06
CA ALA A 85 1.23 21.24 0.40
C ALA A 85 2.44 20.30 0.67
N PRO A 86 3.68 20.82 0.68
CA PRO A 86 4.84 19.99 1.04
C PRO A 86 4.72 19.32 2.41
N ASN A 87 4.12 20.01 3.39
CA ASN A 87 3.92 19.53 4.76
C ASN A 87 2.80 18.48 4.89
N ASP A 88 2.02 18.25 3.83
CA ASP A 88 1.02 17.18 3.77
C ASP A 88 1.63 15.84 3.33
N LEU A 89 2.94 15.84 3.01
CA LEU A 89 3.67 14.68 2.49
C LEU A 89 4.66 14.18 3.52
N GLU A 90 4.49 12.95 3.96
CA GLU A 90 5.44 12.25 4.82
C GLU A 90 5.99 11.01 4.09
N LEU A 91 7.32 10.85 4.08
CA LEU A 91 7.97 9.70 3.45
C LEU A 91 8.27 8.63 4.49
N VAL A 92 7.75 7.45 4.25
CA VAL A 92 7.90 6.29 5.14
C VAL A 92 8.49 5.10 4.37
N PRO A 93 9.17 4.16 5.04
CA PRO A 93 9.85 3.04 4.39
C PRO A 93 8.87 1.94 3.94
N GLY A 94 7.68 2.30 3.47
CA GLY A 94 6.67 1.40 2.93
C GLY A 94 5.32 1.51 3.63
N VAL A 95 4.28 0.95 2.98
CA VAL A 95 2.88 1.04 3.44
C VAL A 95 2.66 0.28 4.76
N VAL A 96 3.25 -0.90 4.93
CA VAL A 96 3.07 -1.68 6.17
C VAL A 96 3.66 -0.97 7.40
N PRO A 97 4.90 -0.44 7.38
CA PRO A 97 5.37 0.44 8.44
C PRO A 97 4.47 1.66 8.68
N ALA A 98 3.94 2.29 7.60
CA ALA A 98 3.04 3.42 7.72
C ALA A 98 1.75 3.06 8.47
N ILE A 99 1.10 1.94 8.15
CA ILE A 99 -0.11 1.46 8.84
C ILE A 99 0.17 1.32 10.35
N ASN A 100 1.28 0.66 10.72
CA ASN A 100 1.63 0.49 12.13
C ASN A 100 1.86 1.83 12.85
N GLN A 101 2.56 2.78 12.20
CA GLN A 101 2.82 4.10 12.78
C GLN A 101 1.53 4.92 12.92
N ILE A 102 0.63 4.88 11.94
CA ILE A 102 -0.66 5.56 11.99
C ILE A 102 -1.50 5.00 13.14
N ILE A 103 -1.65 3.68 13.24
CA ILE A 103 -2.40 3.06 14.34
C ILE A 103 -1.83 3.50 15.69
N ARG A 104 -0.50 3.45 15.84
CA ARG A 104 0.18 3.87 17.08
C ARG A 104 -0.05 5.33 17.41
N GLY A 105 -0.08 6.21 16.39
CA GLY A 105 -0.15 7.66 16.57
C GLY A 105 -1.56 8.19 16.77
N VAL A 106 -2.57 7.57 16.13
CA VAL A 106 -3.96 8.09 16.16
C VAL A 106 -4.91 7.28 17.03
N VAL A 107 -4.65 6.00 17.26
CA VAL A 107 -5.51 5.15 18.10
C VAL A 107 -4.94 5.10 19.51
N ARG A 108 -5.69 5.59 20.49
CA ARG A 108 -5.27 5.57 21.92
C ARG A 108 -5.12 4.13 22.45
N PRO A 109 -4.36 3.91 23.53
CA PRO A 109 -4.36 2.64 24.24
C PRO A 109 -5.78 2.24 24.67
N GLY A 110 -6.19 1.00 24.32
CA GLY A 110 -7.56 0.51 24.54
C GLY A 110 -8.56 0.90 23.46
N GLY A 111 -8.18 1.78 22.51
CA GLY A 111 -8.98 2.08 21.32
C GLY A 111 -8.94 0.96 20.29
N ALA A 112 -9.76 1.09 19.26
CA ALA A 112 -9.99 0.07 18.27
C ALA A 112 -9.84 0.58 16.83
N VAL A 113 -9.55 -0.39 15.96
CA VAL A 113 -9.49 -0.23 14.51
C VAL A 113 -10.59 -1.08 13.89
N VAL A 114 -11.17 -0.63 12.79
CA VAL A 114 -12.10 -1.43 11.98
C VAL A 114 -11.58 -1.58 10.56
N THR A 115 -11.78 -2.74 9.95
CA THR A 115 -11.50 -3.00 8.53
C THR A 115 -12.52 -3.98 7.95
N ALA A 116 -12.70 -3.98 6.62
CA ALA A 116 -13.53 -4.96 5.96
C ALA A 116 -12.69 -6.17 5.52
N VAL A 117 -13.26 -7.37 5.61
CA VAL A 117 -12.61 -8.64 5.25
C VAL A 117 -13.40 -9.37 4.15
N PRO A 118 -12.72 -10.13 3.25
CA PRO A 118 -11.28 -10.46 3.24
C PRO A 118 -10.42 -9.25 2.85
N VAL A 119 -9.22 -9.16 3.45
CA VAL A 119 -8.31 -8.03 3.25
C VAL A 119 -6.85 -8.50 3.29
N TYR A 120 -5.95 -7.67 2.76
CA TYR A 120 -4.51 -7.89 2.84
C TYR A 120 -4.06 -8.05 4.30
N GLN A 121 -3.38 -9.15 4.58
CA GLN A 121 -3.05 -9.62 5.93
C GLN A 121 -2.46 -8.56 6.88
N PRO A 122 -1.57 -7.64 6.47
CA PRO A 122 -1.06 -6.60 7.35
C PRO A 122 -2.13 -5.69 7.97
N PHE A 123 -3.31 -5.56 7.36
CA PHE A 123 -4.45 -4.82 7.93
C PHE A 123 -5.00 -5.49 9.19
N LEU A 124 -4.89 -6.82 9.26
CA LEU A 124 -5.34 -7.62 10.42
C LEU A 124 -4.26 -7.68 11.50
N GLN A 125 -2.99 -7.75 11.10
CA GLN A 125 -1.87 -7.92 12.03
C GLN A 125 -1.43 -6.61 12.69
N ALA A 126 -1.51 -5.48 11.98
CA ALA A 126 -1.00 -4.22 12.49
C ALA A 126 -1.71 -3.73 13.77
N PRO A 127 -3.06 -3.84 13.91
CA PRO A 127 -3.72 -3.52 15.19
C PRO A 127 -3.21 -4.38 16.35
N GLU A 128 -3.02 -5.68 16.12
CA GLU A 128 -2.48 -6.61 17.14
C GLU A 128 -1.05 -6.20 17.56
N TYR A 129 -0.17 -5.94 16.60
CA TYR A 129 1.21 -5.51 16.87
C TYR A 129 1.27 -4.19 17.65
N MET A 130 0.27 -3.34 17.47
CA MET A 130 0.15 -2.06 18.18
C MET A 130 -0.68 -2.17 19.45
N ALA A 131 -1.06 -3.38 19.89
CA ALA A 131 -1.89 -3.64 21.06
C ALA A 131 -3.21 -2.82 21.01
N ARG A 132 -3.89 -2.83 19.86
CA ARG A 132 -5.21 -2.23 19.65
C ARG A 132 -6.22 -3.29 19.33
N GLN A 133 -7.48 -3.05 19.69
CA GLN A 133 -8.58 -3.94 19.30
C GLN A 133 -8.82 -3.85 17.80
N LEU A 134 -9.29 -4.95 17.21
CA LEU A 134 -9.68 -5.01 15.80
C LEU A 134 -11.13 -5.48 15.69
N PHE A 135 -11.95 -4.72 14.98
CA PHE A 135 -13.26 -5.13 14.51
C PHE A 135 -13.20 -5.39 13.00
N THR A 136 -13.94 -6.38 12.55
CA THR A 136 -14.02 -6.73 11.13
C THR A 136 -15.44 -6.69 10.63
N LEU A 137 -15.59 -6.26 9.37
CA LEU A 137 -16.85 -6.23 8.64
C LEU A 137 -16.75 -7.25 7.52
N GLU A 138 -17.69 -8.19 7.48
CA GLU A 138 -17.69 -9.27 6.48
C GLU A 138 -18.16 -8.76 5.11
N MET A 139 -17.36 -9.02 4.09
CA MET A 139 -17.78 -8.94 2.68
C MET A 139 -17.86 -10.35 2.12
N THR A 140 -18.96 -10.67 1.46
CA THR A 140 -19.20 -12.00 0.91
C THR A 140 -19.44 -11.98 -0.59
N GLU A 141 -19.33 -13.13 -1.25
CA GLU A 141 -19.66 -13.27 -2.65
C GLU A 141 -21.14 -12.92 -2.92
N ALA A 142 -22.05 -13.30 -2.03
CA ALA A 142 -23.46 -12.95 -2.12
C ALA A 142 -23.67 -11.43 -2.10
N MET A 143 -22.83 -10.68 -1.42
CA MET A 143 -22.80 -9.22 -1.41
C MET A 143 -21.98 -8.65 -2.60
N GLN A 144 -21.52 -9.48 -3.52
CA GLN A 144 -20.63 -9.09 -4.60
C GLN A 144 -19.40 -8.30 -4.11
N TRP A 145 -18.92 -8.60 -2.91
CA TRP A 145 -17.78 -7.96 -2.26
C TRP A 145 -17.94 -6.43 -2.10
N HIS A 146 -19.18 -5.95 -1.95
CA HIS A 146 -19.43 -4.55 -1.63
C HIS A 146 -19.04 -4.26 -0.18
N PHE A 147 -18.53 -3.05 0.06
CA PHE A 147 -18.28 -2.59 1.42
C PHE A 147 -19.61 -2.41 2.17
N PRO A 148 -19.77 -3.01 3.35
CA PRO A 148 -21.05 -3.01 4.08
C PRO A 148 -21.23 -1.70 4.89
N VAL A 149 -21.67 -0.63 4.20
CA VAL A 149 -21.77 0.73 4.78
C VAL A 149 -22.74 0.77 5.97
N ALA A 150 -23.89 0.11 5.86
CA ALA A 150 -24.89 0.11 6.93
C ALA A 150 -24.37 -0.57 8.20
N GLU A 151 -23.70 -1.71 8.03
CA GLU A 151 -23.08 -2.45 9.13
C GLU A 151 -21.91 -1.67 9.73
N PHE A 152 -21.15 -0.97 8.91
CA PHE A 152 -20.06 -0.08 9.37
C PHE A 152 -20.61 1.03 10.25
N ARG A 153 -21.65 1.74 9.83
CA ARG A 153 -22.30 2.80 10.61
C ARG A 153 -22.84 2.28 11.93
N ALA A 154 -23.60 1.18 11.87
CA ALA A 154 -24.15 0.56 13.08
C ALA A 154 -23.06 0.12 14.07
N LEU A 155 -21.93 -0.42 13.54
CA LEU A 155 -20.80 -0.80 14.37
C LEU A 155 -20.11 0.42 14.98
N ALA A 156 -19.87 1.48 14.20
CA ALA A 156 -19.25 2.71 14.68
C ALA A 156 -20.07 3.41 15.77
N GLU A 157 -21.41 3.42 15.62
CA GLU A 157 -22.33 3.95 16.64
C GLU A 157 -22.33 3.10 17.92
N ALA A 158 -22.28 1.77 17.79
CA ALA A 158 -22.31 0.85 18.91
C ALA A 158 -20.96 0.71 19.64
N ARG A 159 -19.87 1.12 19.02
CA ARG A 159 -18.49 0.94 19.48
C ARG A 159 -17.71 2.24 19.45
N PRO A 160 -17.92 3.14 20.41
CA PRO A 160 -17.25 4.44 20.46
C PRO A 160 -15.72 4.34 20.65
N GLU A 161 -15.21 3.17 20.99
CA GLU A 161 -13.77 2.88 21.03
C GLU A 161 -13.12 2.74 19.64
N ILE A 162 -13.90 2.62 18.56
CA ILE A 162 -13.37 2.60 17.18
C ILE A 162 -12.95 4.02 16.80
N GLU A 163 -11.66 4.20 16.57
CA GLU A 163 -11.03 5.50 16.25
C GLU A 163 -10.43 5.56 14.85
N LEU A 164 -10.32 4.41 14.17
CA LEU A 164 -9.69 4.32 12.86
C LEU A 164 -10.37 3.28 11.97
N LEU A 165 -10.77 3.69 10.78
CA LEU A 165 -11.08 2.80 9.67
C LEU A 165 -9.82 2.58 8.82
N LEU A 166 -9.37 1.34 8.69
CA LEU A 166 -8.37 0.95 7.70
C LEU A 166 -9.08 0.45 6.44
N LEU A 167 -9.03 1.23 5.38
CA LEU A 167 -9.66 0.91 4.10
C LEU A 167 -8.62 0.49 3.06
N CYS A 168 -8.65 -0.79 2.65
CA CYS A 168 -7.87 -1.29 1.52
C CYS A 168 -8.58 -0.96 0.21
N HIS A 169 -8.06 0.00 -0.57
CA HIS A 169 -8.70 0.42 -1.80
C HIS A 169 -7.68 0.73 -2.92
N PRO A 170 -7.81 0.14 -4.14
CA PRO A 170 -8.69 -0.98 -4.49
C PRO A 170 -8.53 -2.18 -3.57
N MET A 171 -9.63 -2.92 -3.33
CA MET A 171 -9.66 -3.99 -2.34
C MET A 171 -8.79 -5.19 -2.73
N ASN A 172 -7.87 -5.57 -1.87
CA ASN A 172 -7.05 -6.78 -2.00
C ASN A 172 -7.47 -7.81 -0.94
N PRO A 173 -7.83 -9.05 -1.30
CA PRO A 173 -7.59 -9.72 -2.59
C PRO A 173 -8.74 -9.64 -3.60
N VAL A 174 -9.89 -9.11 -3.26
CA VAL A 174 -11.12 -9.24 -4.07
C VAL A 174 -11.12 -8.39 -5.35
N GLY A 175 -10.18 -7.44 -5.49
CA GLY A 175 -10.03 -6.62 -6.69
C GLY A 175 -11.14 -5.57 -6.90
N ARG A 176 -11.99 -5.34 -5.89
CA ARG A 176 -13.12 -4.41 -6.02
C ARG A 176 -12.69 -2.97 -5.88
N VAL A 177 -13.23 -2.11 -6.74
CA VAL A 177 -13.15 -0.65 -6.61
C VAL A 177 -14.47 -0.15 -5.99
N ILE A 178 -14.37 0.58 -4.90
CA ILE A 178 -15.53 1.20 -4.25
C ILE A 178 -15.97 2.41 -5.09
N PRO A 179 -17.25 2.52 -5.48
CA PRO A 179 -17.75 3.68 -6.20
C PRO A 179 -17.58 4.98 -5.39
N PRO A 180 -17.31 6.14 -6.04
CA PRO A 180 -17.14 7.41 -5.33
C PRO A 180 -18.30 7.79 -4.40
N ALA A 181 -19.55 7.50 -4.79
CA ALA A 181 -20.72 7.76 -3.96
C ALA A 181 -20.67 6.95 -2.64
N VAL A 182 -20.28 5.67 -2.72
CA VAL A 182 -20.13 4.81 -1.53
C VAL A 182 -18.96 5.25 -0.66
N LEU A 183 -17.84 5.72 -1.28
CA LEU A 183 -16.74 6.30 -0.50
C LEU A 183 -17.19 7.56 0.25
N ALA A 184 -18.02 8.42 -0.37
CA ALA A 184 -18.58 9.58 0.29
C ALA A 184 -19.45 9.17 1.51
N GLU A 185 -20.31 8.16 1.35
CA GLU A 185 -21.13 7.62 2.44
C GLU A 185 -20.32 7.03 3.60
N ILE A 186 -19.13 6.47 3.34
CA ILE A 186 -18.23 5.95 4.37
C ILE A 186 -17.60 7.10 5.17
N LEU A 187 -17.40 8.26 4.54
CA LEU A 187 -16.71 9.41 5.14
C LEU A 187 -17.65 10.37 5.89
N GLU A 188 -18.96 10.25 5.70
CA GLU A 188 -20.02 10.97 6.43
C GLU A 188 -20.33 10.33 7.81
#